data_c14b273efbc7d054d9e494b9078ab253
#
_entry.id   c14b273efbc7d054d9e494b9078ab253
#
_cell.length_a   1.000
_cell.length_b   1.000
_cell.length_c   1.000
_cell.angle_alpha   90.00
_cell.angle_beta   90.00
_cell.angle_gamma   90.00
#
_symmetry.space_group_name_H-M   'P 1'
#
loop_
_entity.id
_entity.type
_entity.pdbx_description
1 polymer ?
#
loop_
_entity_poly.entity_id
_entity_poly.type
_entity_poly.pdbx_seq_one_letter_code
_entity_poly.pdbx_strand_id
1 'polypeptide(L)'
;MKGPFRRLALAVPFLLTLTLNVSAETVAETARAWGLIGPWSLDCSVAPDRGEGAVLAYQIASGDRVVHRRNFGATIDESEVIAAKVSGDGMLNLRVFFPKLKQTREYGFAMQPDGTMRALYNRNQKGEYTIRNGKFTANGNPTPSQHKCN
;
A
#
# COMPACT_ATOMS: atom_id res chain seq x y z
N MET A 1 61.73 33.56 -43.23
CA MET A 1 60.89 34.11 -42.12
C MET A 1 60.01 32.97 -41.61
N LYS A 2 60.24 32.52 -40.36
CA LYS A 2 59.51 31.43 -39.72
C LYS A 2 58.44 32.03 -38.85
N GLY A 3 57.14 31.77 -39.14
CA GLY A 3 56.03 32.19 -38.32
C GLY A 3 55.75 31.12 -37.25
N PRO A 4 55.34 31.54 -36.00
CA PRO A 4 55.10 30.60 -34.90
C PRO A 4 53.68 29.99 -35.01
N PHE A 5 53.63 28.67 -35.03
CA PHE A 5 52.39 27.92 -34.86
C PHE A 5 51.83 28.09 -33.41
N ARG A 6 50.69 28.79 -33.28
CA ARG A 6 49.91 28.81 -32.06
C ARG A 6 49.10 27.52 -31.92
N ARG A 7 49.47 26.68 -30.98
CA ARG A 7 48.66 25.50 -30.59
C ARG A 7 47.48 25.97 -29.77
N LEU A 8 46.27 25.88 -30.29
CA LEU A 8 45.03 26.02 -29.54
C LEU A 8 44.82 24.73 -28.74
N ALA A 9 44.87 24.81 -27.40
CA ALA A 9 44.47 23.74 -26.53
C ALA A 9 42.95 23.80 -26.32
N LEU A 10 42.22 22.85 -26.88
CA LEU A 10 40.79 22.65 -26.63
C LEU A 10 40.65 21.98 -25.26
N ALA A 11 40.19 22.74 -24.26
CA ALA A 11 39.77 22.19 -22.99
C ALA A 11 38.35 21.59 -23.14
N VAL A 12 38.25 20.26 -23.08
CA VAL A 12 36.97 19.54 -23.03
C VAL A 12 36.45 19.54 -21.61
N PRO A 13 35.29 20.15 -21.31
CA PRO A 13 34.71 20.07 -19.98
C PRO A 13 34.16 18.65 -19.77
N PHE A 14 34.69 17.96 -18.79
CA PHE A 14 34.23 16.65 -18.31
C PHE A 14 32.94 16.89 -17.50
N LEU A 15 31.76 16.72 -18.12
CA LEU A 15 30.48 16.71 -17.40
C LEU A 15 30.38 15.43 -16.57
N LEU A 16 30.56 15.56 -15.26
CA LEU A 16 30.23 14.51 -14.29
C LEU A 16 28.69 14.39 -14.23
N THR A 17 28.12 13.41 -14.89
CA THR A 17 26.71 13.03 -14.72
C THR A 17 26.57 12.28 -13.39
N LEU A 18 26.06 12.95 -12.35
CA LEU A 18 25.60 12.28 -11.13
C LEU A 18 24.33 11.49 -11.48
N THR A 19 24.46 10.17 -11.60
CA THR A 19 23.32 9.26 -11.65
C THR A 19 22.73 9.15 -10.24
N LEU A 20 21.62 9.84 -9.98
CA LEU A 20 20.83 9.63 -8.79
C LEU A 20 20.16 8.25 -8.90
N ASN A 21 20.66 7.28 -8.13
CA ASN A 21 19.98 6.00 -7.96
C ASN A 21 18.69 6.25 -7.15
N VAL A 22 17.57 6.46 -7.85
CA VAL A 22 16.25 6.44 -7.22
C VAL A 22 15.92 4.97 -6.95
N SER A 23 16.13 4.53 -5.71
CA SER A 23 15.64 3.23 -5.25
C SER A 23 14.11 3.28 -5.23
N ALA A 24 13.46 2.26 -5.81
CA ALA A 24 12.00 2.12 -5.70
C ALA A 24 11.63 1.89 -4.22
N GLU A 25 10.63 2.61 -3.74
CA GLU A 25 10.12 2.46 -2.38
C GLU A 25 9.58 1.05 -2.17
N THR A 26 9.94 0.42 -1.04
CA THR A 26 9.51 -0.93 -0.70
C THR A 26 8.05 -0.93 -0.22
N VAL A 27 7.41 -2.10 -0.23
CA VAL A 27 6.05 -2.28 0.30
C VAL A 27 5.97 -1.83 1.76
N ALA A 28 6.98 -2.16 2.57
CA ALA A 28 7.03 -1.79 3.98
C ALA A 28 7.19 -0.28 4.20
N GLU A 29 8.04 0.37 3.41
CA GLU A 29 8.25 1.82 3.46
C GLU A 29 6.96 2.56 3.08
N THR A 30 6.33 2.20 1.95
CA THR A 30 5.05 2.77 1.51
C THR A 30 3.96 2.56 2.57
N ALA A 31 3.84 1.36 3.13
CA ALA A 31 2.84 1.04 4.15
C ALA A 31 3.04 1.83 5.45
N ARG A 32 4.31 2.01 5.89
CA ARG A 32 4.64 2.84 7.06
C ARG A 32 4.33 4.32 6.82
N ALA A 33 4.82 4.86 5.70
CA ALA A 33 4.67 6.27 5.36
C ALA A 33 3.20 6.68 5.23
N TRP A 34 2.36 5.81 4.67
CA TRP A 34 0.92 6.04 4.57
C TRP A 34 0.19 5.89 5.91
N GLY A 35 0.79 5.25 6.91
CA GLY A 35 0.18 5.01 8.22
C GLY A 35 -0.63 3.71 8.32
N LEU A 36 -0.48 2.77 7.36
CA LEU A 36 -1.24 1.52 7.33
C LEU A 36 -0.91 0.57 8.49
N ILE A 37 0.36 0.54 8.90
CA ILE A 37 0.86 -0.46 9.86
C ILE A 37 0.16 -0.34 11.21
N GLY A 38 -0.39 -1.44 11.69
CA GLY A 38 -1.13 -1.57 12.95
C GLY A 38 -2.47 -2.29 12.78
N PRO A 39 -3.21 -2.48 13.87
CA PRO A 39 -4.55 -3.05 13.86
C PRO A 39 -5.61 -1.99 13.54
N TRP A 40 -6.64 -2.41 12.81
CA TRP A 40 -7.77 -1.60 12.39
C TRP A 40 -9.07 -2.34 12.68
N SER A 41 -10.06 -1.66 13.26
CA SER A 41 -11.38 -2.22 13.58
C SER A 41 -12.48 -1.19 13.38
N LEU A 42 -13.72 -1.67 13.27
CA LEU A 42 -14.91 -0.80 13.33
C LEU A 42 -15.09 -0.19 14.72
N ASP A 43 -14.77 -0.97 15.75
CA ASP A 43 -14.78 -0.55 17.14
C ASP A 43 -13.62 -1.25 17.88
N CYS A 44 -12.66 -0.47 18.36
CA CYS A 44 -11.48 -0.99 19.05
C CYS A 44 -11.77 -1.53 20.46
N SER A 45 -12.92 -1.21 21.02
CA SER A 45 -13.35 -1.67 22.36
C SER A 45 -14.03 -3.04 22.33
N VAL A 46 -14.42 -3.52 21.15
CA VAL A 46 -15.14 -4.78 20.96
C VAL A 46 -14.17 -5.87 20.51
N ALA A 47 -14.30 -7.06 21.12
CA ALA A 47 -13.54 -8.23 20.69
C ALA A 47 -13.89 -8.59 19.23
N PRO A 48 -12.90 -9.02 18.43
CA PRO A 48 -13.17 -9.38 17.04
C PRO A 48 -14.16 -10.54 16.96
N ASP A 49 -15.17 -10.36 16.12
CA ASP A 49 -16.23 -11.32 15.85
C ASP A 49 -16.66 -11.22 14.38
N ARG A 50 -17.24 -12.29 13.84
CA ARG A 50 -17.70 -12.33 12.45
C ARG A 50 -18.93 -11.45 12.23
N GLY A 51 -19.77 -11.27 13.25
CA GLY A 51 -20.98 -10.44 13.22
C GLY A 51 -20.72 -8.96 13.54
N GLU A 52 -19.76 -8.69 14.42
CA GLU A 52 -19.46 -7.33 14.93
C GLU A 52 -18.25 -6.68 14.24
N GLY A 53 -17.52 -7.44 13.45
CA GLY A 53 -16.43 -6.98 12.63
C GLY A 53 -15.09 -7.63 12.93
N ALA A 54 -14.29 -7.75 11.91
CA ALA A 54 -12.95 -8.27 12.03
C ALA A 54 -11.98 -7.18 12.49
N VAL A 55 -10.92 -7.58 13.20
CA VAL A 55 -9.72 -6.76 13.33
C VAL A 55 -8.80 -7.07 12.14
N LEU A 56 -8.49 -6.04 11.36
CA LEU A 56 -7.58 -6.11 10.23
C LEU A 56 -6.23 -5.54 10.68
N ALA A 57 -5.20 -6.36 10.76
CA ALA A 57 -3.88 -5.88 11.13
C ALA A 57 -2.91 -5.96 9.95
N TYR A 58 -2.11 -4.92 9.79
CA TYR A 58 -1.00 -4.89 8.85
C TYR A 58 0.29 -4.84 9.65
N GLN A 59 1.14 -5.85 9.50
CA GLN A 59 2.34 -6.04 10.31
C GLN A 59 3.55 -6.21 9.41
N ILE A 60 4.70 -5.70 9.86
CA ILE A 60 5.97 -5.93 9.19
C ILE A 60 6.58 -7.20 9.76
N ALA A 61 6.80 -8.17 8.90
CA ALA A 61 7.50 -9.41 9.20
C ALA A 61 8.99 -9.33 8.79
N SER A 62 9.73 -10.40 9.00
CA SER A 62 11.15 -10.48 8.62
C SER A 62 11.35 -10.18 7.12
N GLY A 63 12.44 -9.48 6.76
CA GLY A 63 12.77 -9.12 5.39
C GLY A 63 11.86 -8.05 4.80
N ASP A 64 11.34 -7.14 5.61
CA ASP A 64 10.46 -6.03 5.22
C ASP A 64 9.18 -6.47 4.48
N ARG A 65 8.74 -7.70 4.69
CA ARG A 65 7.45 -8.17 4.18
C ARG A 65 6.33 -7.58 5.01
N VAL A 66 5.23 -7.20 4.35
CA VAL A 66 4.01 -6.75 5.01
C VAL A 66 2.99 -7.87 4.98
N VAL A 67 2.51 -8.27 6.16
CA VAL A 67 1.48 -9.30 6.35
C VAL A 67 0.15 -8.63 6.70
N HIS A 68 -0.88 -8.99 5.97
CA HIS A 68 -2.27 -8.65 6.26
C HIS A 68 -2.89 -9.79 7.06
N ARG A 69 -3.15 -9.57 8.33
CA ARG A 69 -3.78 -10.52 9.25
C ARG A 69 -5.23 -10.11 9.48
N ARG A 70 -6.15 -11.04 9.29
CA ARG A 70 -7.58 -10.83 9.57
C ARG A 70 -7.99 -11.73 10.73
N ASN A 71 -8.49 -11.11 11.79
CA ASN A 71 -8.97 -11.79 12.98
C ASN A 71 -10.50 -11.64 13.08
N PHE A 72 -11.21 -12.77 13.01
CA PHE A 72 -12.66 -12.88 13.11
C PHE A 72 -13.10 -13.53 14.45
N GLY A 73 -12.25 -13.50 15.45
CA GLY A 73 -12.47 -14.20 16.74
C GLY A 73 -12.09 -15.68 16.64
N ALA A 74 -13.02 -16.51 16.19
CA ALA A 74 -12.81 -17.96 16.08
C ALA A 74 -11.80 -18.36 14.98
N THR A 75 -11.58 -17.51 13.99
CA THR A 75 -10.65 -17.79 12.87
C THR A 75 -9.73 -16.60 12.62
N ILE A 76 -8.48 -16.93 12.35
CA ILE A 76 -7.45 -15.96 11.93
C ILE A 76 -6.87 -16.45 10.62
N ASP A 77 -6.71 -15.55 9.68
CA ASP A 77 -5.95 -15.82 8.46
C ASP A 77 -4.90 -14.72 8.20
N GLU A 78 -3.89 -15.09 7.44
CA GLU A 78 -2.79 -14.22 7.06
C GLU A 78 -2.57 -14.29 5.56
N SER A 79 -2.23 -13.15 4.99
CA SER A 79 -1.99 -12.96 3.57
C SER A 79 -0.83 -11.99 3.40
N GLU A 80 -0.10 -12.07 2.30
CA GLU A 80 1.03 -11.19 2.04
C GLU A 80 0.62 -10.00 1.18
N VAL A 81 1.01 -8.80 1.59
CA VAL A 81 0.92 -7.60 0.75
C VAL A 81 2.10 -7.60 -0.21
N ILE A 82 1.85 -7.93 -1.46
CA ILE A 82 2.89 -8.09 -2.48
C ILE A 82 3.19 -6.82 -3.27
N ALA A 83 2.33 -5.80 -3.15
CA ALA A 83 2.59 -4.46 -3.69
C ALA A 83 1.82 -3.40 -2.90
N ALA A 84 2.42 -2.22 -2.78
CA ALA A 84 1.81 -1.02 -2.20
C ALA A 84 2.21 0.20 -3.01
N LYS A 85 1.26 1.09 -3.30
CA LYS A 85 1.52 2.34 -4.01
C LYS A 85 0.51 3.40 -3.58
N VAL A 86 0.98 4.60 -3.29
CA VAL A 86 0.12 5.76 -3.08
C VAL A 86 -0.09 6.47 -4.40
N SER A 87 -1.36 6.71 -4.78
CA SER A 87 -1.72 7.49 -5.96
C SER A 87 -1.71 9.00 -5.68
N GLY A 88 -1.77 9.82 -6.74
CA GLY A 88 -1.66 11.28 -6.62
C GLY A 88 -2.76 11.95 -5.78
N ASP A 89 -3.90 11.25 -5.57
CA ASP A 89 -5.01 11.66 -4.70
C ASP A 89 -4.84 11.20 -3.24
N GLY A 90 -3.69 10.58 -2.90
CA GLY A 90 -3.38 10.08 -1.56
C GLY A 90 -3.97 8.70 -1.23
N MET A 91 -4.67 8.05 -2.17
CA MET A 91 -5.22 6.72 -1.97
C MET A 91 -4.10 5.67 -1.95
N LEU A 92 -4.12 4.78 -0.96
CA LEU A 92 -3.23 3.61 -0.89
C LEU A 92 -3.82 2.46 -1.70
N ASN A 93 -3.06 2.02 -2.69
CA ASN A 93 -3.39 0.86 -3.52
C ASN A 93 -2.53 -0.32 -3.08
N LEU A 94 -3.16 -1.42 -2.68
CA LEU A 94 -2.50 -2.66 -2.27
C LEU A 94 -2.84 -3.79 -3.21
N ARG A 95 -1.88 -4.70 -3.38
CA ARG A 95 -2.12 -6.05 -3.91
C ARG A 95 -1.79 -7.05 -2.81
N VAL A 96 -2.75 -7.92 -2.51
CA VAL A 96 -2.65 -8.89 -1.42
C VAL A 96 -2.85 -10.29 -1.99
N PHE A 97 -1.91 -11.18 -1.73
CA PHE A 97 -2.00 -12.58 -2.11
C PHE A 97 -2.61 -13.41 -0.98
N PHE A 98 -3.72 -14.08 -1.26
CA PHE A 98 -4.44 -14.97 -0.35
C PHE A 98 -4.09 -16.43 -0.65
N PRO A 99 -3.19 -17.07 0.13
CA PRO A 99 -2.69 -18.41 -0.19
C PRO A 99 -3.78 -19.49 -0.12
N LYS A 100 -4.72 -19.39 0.84
CA LYS A 100 -5.84 -20.33 0.96
C LYS A 100 -6.79 -20.29 -0.24
N LEU A 101 -6.93 -19.13 -0.88
CA LEU A 101 -7.81 -18.92 -2.04
C LEU A 101 -7.04 -19.02 -3.36
N LYS A 102 -5.71 -19.12 -3.32
CA LYS A 102 -4.80 -19.07 -4.47
C LYS A 102 -5.11 -17.89 -5.41
N GLN A 103 -5.46 -16.74 -4.85
CA GLN A 103 -5.80 -15.54 -5.62
C GLN A 103 -5.15 -14.28 -5.05
N THR A 104 -4.91 -13.33 -5.93
CA THR A 104 -4.53 -11.96 -5.57
C THR A 104 -5.76 -11.07 -5.65
N ARG A 105 -5.88 -10.17 -4.68
CA ARG A 105 -6.89 -9.10 -4.68
C ARG A 105 -6.22 -7.75 -4.61
N GLU A 106 -6.87 -6.77 -5.22
CA GLU A 106 -6.45 -5.37 -5.17
C GLU A 106 -7.42 -4.59 -4.29
N TYR A 107 -6.84 -3.70 -3.47
CA TYR A 107 -7.57 -2.83 -2.55
C TYR A 107 -7.17 -1.38 -2.79
N GLY A 108 -8.12 -0.47 -2.66
CA GLY A 108 -7.86 0.96 -2.54
C GLY A 108 -8.41 1.47 -1.21
N PHE A 109 -7.55 2.12 -0.42
CA PHE A 109 -7.90 2.71 0.85
C PHE A 109 -7.71 4.22 0.83
N ALA A 110 -8.66 4.95 1.41
CA ALA A 110 -8.53 6.36 1.69
C ALA A 110 -8.41 6.60 3.19
N MET A 111 -7.48 7.46 3.58
CA MET A 111 -7.41 8.01 4.92
C MET A 111 -8.39 9.18 5.01
N GLN A 112 -9.28 9.14 6.01
CA GLN A 112 -10.24 10.20 6.25
C GLN A 112 -9.61 11.31 7.11
N PRO A 113 -10.16 12.54 7.10
CA PRO A 113 -9.64 13.65 7.92
C PRO A 113 -9.62 13.37 9.43
N ASP A 114 -10.49 12.48 9.92
CA ASP A 114 -10.56 12.04 11.32
C ASP A 114 -9.56 10.93 11.67
N GLY A 115 -8.71 10.52 10.71
CA GLY A 115 -7.73 9.44 10.89
C GLY A 115 -8.29 8.03 10.72
N THR A 116 -9.56 7.89 10.35
CA THR A 116 -10.13 6.57 10.01
C THR A 116 -9.75 6.16 8.59
N MET A 117 -9.71 4.87 8.34
CA MET A 117 -9.45 4.29 7.03
C MET A 117 -10.74 3.75 6.42
N ARG A 118 -10.94 3.99 5.12
CA ARG A 118 -12.10 3.47 4.40
C ARG A 118 -11.69 2.77 3.11
N ALA A 119 -12.26 1.60 2.84
CA ALA A 119 -12.06 0.91 1.57
C ALA A 119 -12.90 1.56 0.46
N LEU A 120 -12.24 1.96 -0.62
CA LEU A 120 -12.88 2.54 -1.81
C LEU A 120 -13.11 1.52 -2.90
N TYR A 121 -12.22 0.53 -3.03
CA TYR A 121 -12.43 -0.61 -3.92
C TYR A 121 -11.77 -1.88 -3.38
N ASN A 122 -12.29 -3.01 -3.83
CA ASN A 122 -11.72 -4.32 -3.71
C ASN A 122 -12.11 -5.14 -4.94
N ARG A 123 -11.14 -5.66 -5.67
CA ARG A 123 -11.38 -6.49 -6.85
C ARG A 123 -10.42 -7.68 -6.91
N ASN A 124 -10.84 -8.73 -7.59
CA ASN A 124 -9.99 -9.89 -7.87
C ASN A 124 -9.21 -9.71 -9.19
N GLN A 125 -8.38 -10.70 -9.53
CA GLN A 125 -7.59 -10.71 -10.77
C GLN A 125 -8.42 -10.70 -12.06
N LYS A 126 -9.70 -11.10 -12.00
CA LYS A 126 -10.62 -11.05 -13.13
C LYS A 126 -11.30 -9.69 -13.29
N GLY A 127 -10.99 -8.73 -12.40
CA GLY A 127 -11.61 -7.41 -12.39
C GLY A 127 -13.00 -7.38 -11.75
N GLU A 128 -13.42 -8.45 -11.06
CA GLU A 128 -14.70 -8.51 -10.35
C GLU A 128 -14.58 -7.79 -9.00
N TYR A 129 -15.46 -6.83 -8.78
CA TYR A 129 -15.46 -5.99 -7.59
C TYR A 129 -16.37 -6.55 -6.51
N THR A 130 -15.90 -6.57 -5.26
CA THR A 130 -16.73 -6.71 -4.05
C THR A 130 -16.97 -5.36 -3.37
N ILE A 131 -16.09 -4.39 -3.62
CA ILE A 131 -16.24 -2.99 -3.22
C ILE A 131 -15.92 -2.14 -4.44
N ARG A 132 -16.78 -1.17 -4.76
CA ARG A 132 -16.57 -0.19 -5.83
C ARG A 132 -17.12 1.17 -5.39
N ASN A 133 -16.33 2.23 -5.62
CA ASN A 133 -16.69 3.60 -5.23
C ASN A 133 -17.11 3.73 -3.75
N GLY A 134 -16.41 3.02 -2.85
CA GLY A 134 -16.68 3.02 -1.41
C GLY A 134 -18.00 2.36 -1.02
N LYS A 135 -18.53 1.46 -1.83
CA LYS A 135 -19.76 0.70 -1.57
C LYS A 135 -19.57 -0.79 -1.86
N PHE A 136 -20.24 -1.62 -1.07
CA PHE A 136 -20.33 -3.05 -1.35
C PHE A 136 -21.17 -3.30 -2.60
N THR A 137 -20.65 -4.10 -3.54
CA THR A 137 -21.38 -4.42 -4.79
C THR A 137 -22.60 -5.30 -4.56
N ALA A 138 -22.60 -6.08 -3.46
CA ALA A 138 -23.68 -7.02 -3.13
C ALA A 138 -24.97 -6.32 -2.71
N ASN A 139 -24.90 -5.15 -2.06
CA ASN A 139 -26.07 -4.50 -1.47
C ASN A 139 -26.09 -2.97 -1.62
N GLY A 140 -25.05 -2.38 -2.20
CA GLY A 140 -24.93 -0.93 -2.38
C GLY A 140 -24.64 -0.12 -1.12
N ASN A 141 -24.50 -0.77 0.04
CA ASN A 141 -24.20 -0.09 1.29
C ASN A 141 -22.79 0.50 1.27
N PRO A 142 -22.58 1.69 1.84
CA PRO A 142 -21.23 2.26 1.97
C PRO A 142 -20.35 1.38 2.83
N THR A 143 -19.07 1.31 2.46
CA THR A 143 -18.05 0.66 3.31
C THR A 143 -17.89 1.45 4.61
N PRO A 144 -17.79 0.78 5.76
CA PRO A 144 -17.61 1.46 7.03
C PRO A 144 -16.20 2.05 7.17
N SER A 145 -16.08 3.07 8.00
CA SER A 145 -14.80 3.59 8.44
C SER A 145 -14.20 2.68 9.52
N GLN A 146 -12.90 2.47 9.45
CA GLN A 146 -12.15 1.68 10.42
C GLN A 146 -11.23 2.57 11.23
N HIS A 147 -11.21 2.38 12.54
CA HIS A 147 -10.37 3.08 13.49
C HIS A 147 -9.06 2.33 13.66
N LYS A 148 -7.96 3.06 13.76
CA LYS A 148 -6.67 2.48 14.15
C LYS A 148 -6.71 2.19 15.66
N CYS A 149 -6.51 0.92 16.03
CA CYS A 149 -6.48 0.52 17.43
C CYS A 149 -5.03 0.56 17.96
N ASN A 150 -4.88 0.87 19.24
CA ASN A 150 -3.58 0.90 19.93
C ASN A 150 -3.20 -0.48 20.47
#